data_4d9b7686a61dda018451b0c3dd0fb559
#
_entry.id   4d9b7686a61dda018451b0c3dd0fb559
#
_cell.length_a   1.000
_cell.length_b   1.000
_cell.length_c   1.000
_cell.angle_alpha   90.00
_cell.angle_beta   90.00
_cell.angle_gamma   90.00
#
_symmetry.space_group_name_H-M   'P 1'
#
loop_
_entity.id
_entity.type
_entity.pdbx_description
1 polymer ?
#
loop_
_entity_poly.entity_id
_entity_poly.type
_entity_poly.pdbx_seq_one_letter_code
_entity_poly.pdbx_strand_id
1 'polypeptide(L)'
;MKIKRIIAGMLVVVMCLSVTACGDKDNKEEKKTTTEATEKLPEDVKPPVKEVVETLGDFDLSDFVIESNVDPDFKVEIEGESGTYVGSTTTYNSKFLGEFSGEGFAAVSSAGASVEFEVEIADGGVYDLVFIAGGDASEKMGSVLIDGEKVTSLKINDSNNFAEYKLEKIELEEGTRKISVAYDNTGIYVDKFTISAAAAVDPALFEVSKTLSNPNASDRTKRLYSFLVDVYGKYIISGNYAAENSGVGGLESREFKELKRQFNDYPAIMGLDLIELSPSRVSHGSTSNVILHAMEWNAKGGIVTLAWHWNAPDGYLEVNDQPWWRGFYADSTNFNLGKALSGEDPEGYEKLLSDIDAIAVAL
;
A
#
# COMPACT_ATOMS: atom_id res chain seq x y z
N MET A 1 -7.65 20.27 -20.98
CA MET A 1 -6.50 20.33 -20.09
C MET A 1 -6.87 20.29 -18.61
N LYS A 2 -8.07 19.84 -18.22
CA LYS A 2 -8.55 19.76 -16.82
C LYS A 2 -8.75 18.32 -16.29
N ILE A 3 -8.51 17.30 -17.09
CA ILE A 3 -8.82 15.89 -16.73
C ILE A 3 -7.61 15.15 -16.13
N LYS A 4 -6.38 15.65 -16.32
CA LYS A 4 -5.15 14.96 -15.82
C LYS A 4 -4.87 15.20 -14.32
N ARG A 5 -5.47 16.23 -13.70
CA ARG A 5 -5.19 16.56 -12.28
C ARG A 5 -6.04 15.80 -11.26
N ILE A 6 -7.15 15.17 -11.67
CA ILE A 6 -8.04 14.43 -10.77
C ILE A 6 -7.51 13.04 -10.39
N ILE A 7 -6.55 12.51 -11.14
CA ILE A 7 -6.08 11.11 -10.96
C ILE A 7 -5.10 10.96 -9.79
N ALA A 8 -4.36 11.99 -9.41
CA ALA A 8 -3.39 11.90 -8.32
C ALA A 8 -4.04 11.88 -6.92
N GLY A 9 -5.16 12.61 -6.73
CA GLY A 9 -5.85 12.69 -5.44
C GLY A 9 -6.71 11.46 -5.08
N MET A 10 -7.12 10.67 -6.08
CA MET A 10 -8.02 9.52 -5.86
C MET A 10 -7.29 8.21 -5.53
N LEU A 11 -5.97 8.15 -5.71
CA LEU A 11 -5.21 6.90 -5.54
C LEU A 11 -4.93 6.55 -4.07
N VAL A 12 -5.01 7.50 -3.15
CA VAL A 12 -4.73 7.28 -1.72
C VAL A 12 -5.90 6.59 -0.98
N VAL A 13 -7.13 6.69 -1.50
CA VAL A 13 -8.33 6.18 -0.81
C VAL A 13 -8.57 4.68 -1.00
N VAL A 14 -7.98 4.03 -2.01
CA VAL A 14 -8.26 2.62 -2.33
C VAL A 14 -7.38 1.63 -1.57
N MET A 15 -6.30 2.05 -0.92
CA MET A 15 -5.38 1.14 -0.23
C MET A 15 -5.82 0.64 1.16
N CYS A 16 -6.91 1.17 1.74
CA CYS A 16 -7.31 0.81 3.12
C CYS A 16 -8.48 -0.17 3.26
N LEU A 17 -8.98 -0.79 2.20
CA LEU A 17 -10.21 -1.63 2.27
C LEU A 17 -10.02 -3.13 2.02
N SER A 18 -8.82 -3.70 2.17
CA SER A 18 -8.62 -5.13 1.92
C SER A 18 -8.16 -5.98 3.10
N VAL A 19 -8.52 -5.60 4.33
CA VAL A 19 -8.31 -6.48 5.49
C VAL A 19 -9.62 -6.65 6.25
N THR A 20 -10.55 -7.42 5.70
CA THR A 20 -11.54 -8.21 6.47
C THR A 20 -12.48 -8.93 5.50
N ALA A 21 -12.21 -10.17 5.18
CA ALA A 21 -13.22 -11.20 4.87
C ALA A 21 -12.54 -12.57 4.69
N CYS A 22 -12.16 -13.22 5.76
CA CYS A 22 -12.17 -14.67 5.81
C CYS A 22 -13.34 -15.07 6.71
N GLY A 23 -14.48 -15.28 6.11
CA GLY A 23 -15.65 -15.89 6.73
C GLY A 23 -15.87 -17.25 6.12
N ASP A 24 -15.79 -18.28 6.95
CA ASP A 24 -16.13 -19.66 6.63
C ASP A 24 -17.50 -19.79 5.98
N LYS A 25 -17.55 -20.50 4.85
CA LYS A 25 -18.75 -21.19 4.40
C LYS A 25 -18.38 -22.54 3.85
N ASP A 26 -18.78 -23.55 4.60
CA ASP A 26 -18.86 -24.94 4.18
C ASP A 26 -19.57 -25.06 2.80
N ASN A 27 -18.89 -25.66 1.85
CA ASN A 27 -19.55 -26.20 0.68
C ASN A 27 -19.04 -27.61 0.42
N LYS A 28 -19.97 -28.56 0.53
CA LYS A 28 -19.79 -29.96 0.15
C LYS A 28 -19.64 -30.04 -1.36
N GLU A 29 -18.55 -30.60 -1.82
CA GLU A 29 -18.32 -30.88 -3.23
C GLU A 29 -18.65 -32.29 -3.61
N GLU A 30 -19.39 -32.38 -4.70
CA GLU A 30 -19.54 -33.62 -5.51
C GLU A 30 -18.27 -33.83 -6.36
N LYS A 31 -17.68 -35.01 -6.22
CA LYS A 31 -16.61 -35.50 -7.08
C LYS A 31 -17.06 -35.64 -8.52
N LYS A 32 -16.50 -34.85 -9.41
CA LYS A 32 -16.43 -35.14 -10.84
C LYS A 32 -14.96 -35.41 -11.23
N THR A 33 -14.72 -36.69 -11.49
CA THR A 33 -13.47 -37.18 -12.07
C THR A 33 -13.41 -36.74 -13.54
N THR A 34 -12.48 -35.89 -13.88
CA THR A 34 -12.11 -35.68 -15.30
C THR A 34 -10.60 -35.81 -15.38
N THR A 35 -10.19 -36.93 -16.00
CA THR A 35 -8.81 -37.23 -16.38
C THR A 35 -8.53 -36.38 -17.62
N GLU A 36 -7.73 -35.34 -17.51
CA GLU A 36 -7.14 -34.70 -18.67
C GLU A 36 -5.62 -34.70 -18.57
N ALA A 37 -5.02 -35.03 -19.71
CA ALA A 37 -3.64 -35.34 -19.89
C ALA A 37 -2.74 -34.15 -19.57
N THR A 38 -1.68 -34.40 -18.82
CA THR A 38 -0.51 -33.54 -18.71
C THR A 38 0.12 -33.36 -20.09
N GLU A 39 -0.17 -32.28 -20.78
CA GLU A 39 0.65 -31.83 -21.89
C GLU A 39 2.00 -31.35 -21.31
N LYS A 40 3.05 -32.12 -21.59
CA LYS A 40 4.43 -31.66 -21.39
C LYS A 40 4.62 -30.38 -22.18
N LEU A 41 5.15 -29.35 -21.53
CA LEU A 41 5.66 -28.15 -22.21
C LEU A 41 6.53 -28.57 -23.39
N PRO A 42 6.27 -28.03 -24.60
CA PRO A 42 7.12 -28.30 -25.75
C PRO A 42 8.54 -27.77 -25.46
N GLU A 43 9.53 -28.63 -25.62
CA GLU A 43 10.96 -28.32 -25.41
C GLU A 43 11.52 -27.22 -26.35
N ASP A 44 10.72 -26.64 -27.24
CA ASP A 44 11.16 -25.71 -28.27
C ASP A 44 10.38 -24.39 -28.37
N VAL A 45 9.71 -23.96 -27.30
CA VAL A 45 9.16 -22.60 -27.29
C VAL A 45 10.24 -21.62 -26.92
N LYS A 46 11.11 -21.28 -27.88
CA LYS A 46 11.83 -20.01 -27.80
C LYS A 46 10.79 -18.89 -27.79
N PRO A 47 10.72 -18.06 -26.75
CA PRO A 47 9.81 -16.91 -26.75
C PRO A 47 10.11 -16.09 -28.00
N PRO A 48 9.09 -15.53 -28.68
CA PRO A 48 9.33 -14.64 -29.78
C PRO A 48 10.17 -13.48 -29.26
N VAL A 49 11.41 -13.42 -29.69
CA VAL A 49 12.28 -12.25 -29.47
C VAL A 49 11.68 -11.15 -30.36
N LYS A 50 10.62 -10.51 -29.89
CA LYS A 50 10.29 -9.18 -30.36
C LYS A 50 11.40 -8.28 -29.85
N GLU A 51 12.07 -7.58 -30.76
CA GLU A 51 12.95 -6.48 -30.41
C GLU A 51 12.27 -5.66 -29.34
N VAL A 52 12.79 -5.76 -28.13
CA VAL A 52 12.35 -4.92 -27.02
C VAL A 52 12.73 -3.52 -27.43
N VAL A 53 11.74 -2.66 -27.58
CA VAL A 53 11.93 -1.24 -27.81
C VAL A 53 12.98 -0.74 -26.83
N GLU A 54 14.14 -0.34 -27.32
CA GLU A 54 15.34 -0.02 -26.52
C GLU A 54 15.25 1.29 -25.76
N THR A 55 14.12 1.95 -25.82
CA THR A 55 13.95 3.22 -25.14
C THR A 55 12.87 3.10 -24.09
N LEU A 56 13.29 2.92 -22.82
CA LEU A 56 12.72 3.80 -21.81
C LEU A 56 13.04 5.21 -22.35
N GLY A 57 12.05 5.85 -23.00
CA GLY A 57 12.22 7.22 -23.48
C GLY A 57 12.64 8.08 -22.32
N ASP A 58 13.32 9.17 -22.59
CA ASP A 58 13.56 10.20 -21.60
C ASP A 58 12.19 10.57 -21.04
N PHE A 59 11.90 10.10 -19.84
CA PHE A 59 10.69 10.50 -19.14
C PHE A 59 10.86 11.98 -18.83
N ASP A 60 10.11 12.82 -19.51
CA ASP A 60 9.94 14.19 -19.07
C ASP A 60 9.08 14.18 -17.80
N LEU A 61 9.77 14.19 -16.68
CA LEU A 61 9.17 14.17 -15.33
C LEU A 61 8.87 15.60 -14.86
N SER A 62 9.15 16.64 -15.67
CA SER A 62 8.91 18.04 -15.30
C SER A 62 7.43 18.31 -14.98
N ASP A 63 6.49 17.59 -15.62
CA ASP A 63 5.05 17.70 -15.34
C ASP A 63 4.63 17.11 -13.98
N PHE A 64 5.53 16.41 -13.27
CA PHE A 64 5.24 15.68 -12.04
C PHE A 64 6.02 16.20 -10.83
N VAL A 65 6.87 17.20 -11.01
CA VAL A 65 7.59 17.83 -9.89
C VAL A 65 6.62 18.76 -9.18
N ILE A 66 6.20 18.40 -7.98
CA ILE A 66 5.57 19.33 -7.06
C ILE A 66 6.72 20.07 -6.38
N GLU A 67 7.12 21.21 -6.94
CA GLU A 67 7.99 22.14 -6.22
C GLU A 67 7.14 22.78 -5.12
N SER A 68 7.44 22.45 -3.87
CA SER A 68 6.86 23.16 -2.73
C SER A 68 7.65 24.46 -2.57
N ASN A 69 7.03 25.57 -2.92
CA ASN A 69 7.55 26.92 -2.66
C ASN A 69 7.09 27.46 -1.30
N VAL A 70 6.57 26.60 -0.44
CA VAL A 70 6.04 27.00 0.87
C VAL A 70 7.15 27.60 1.72
N ASP A 71 6.89 28.79 2.27
CA ASP A 71 7.76 29.40 3.26
C ASP A 71 7.97 28.40 4.43
N PRO A 72 9.20 27.97 4.72
CA PRO A 72 9.47 27.01 5.77
C PRO A 72 9.07 27.50 7.17
N ASP A 73 8.92 28.81 7.35
CA ASP A 73 8.49 29.43 8.60
C ASP A 73 6.95 29.59 8.67
N PHE A 74 6.22 29.19 7.61
CA PHE A 74 4.76 29.29 7.62
C PHE A 74 4.16 28.47 8.74
N LYS A 75 3.39 29.13 9.59
CA LYS A 75 2.64 28.50 10.68
C LYS A 75 1.43 29.34 11.03
N VAL A 76 0.25 28.70 11.09
CA VAL A 76 -0.98 29.29 11.57
C VAL A 76 -1.57 28.40 12.65
N GLU A 77 -1.98 28.98 13.77
CA GLU A 77 -2.68 28.31 14.88
C GLU A 77 -4.05 28.93 15.07
N ILE A 78 -5.08 28.10 15.19
CA ILE A 78 -6.46 28.52 15.37
C ILE A 78 -7.07 27.71 16.51
N GLU A 79 -7.64 28.42 17.51
CA GLU A 79 -8.37 27.77 18.60
C GLU A 79 -9.66 27.12 18.07
N GLY A 80 -10.00 25.95 18.60
CA GLY A 80 -11.15 25.17 18.15
C GLY A 80 -12.48 25.93 18.27
N GLU A 81 -12.63 26.71 19.33
CA GLU A 81 -13.81 27.56 19.56
C GLU A 81 -13.92 28.76 18.61
N SER A 82 -12.81 29.11 17.93
CA SER A 82 -12.78 30.18 16.91
C SER A 82 -13.21 29.70 15.53
N GLY A 83 -13.36 28.39 15.32
CA GLY A 83 -13.81 27.83 14.06
C GLY A 83 -15.28 28.14 13.75
N THR A 84 -15.65 28.02 12.49
CA THR A 84 -17.06 28.11 12.07
C THR A 84 -17.79 26.81 12.37
N TYR A 85 -18.90 26.89 13.08
CA TYR A 85 -19.68 25.73 13.51
C TYR A 85 -20.78 25.37 12.52
N VAL A 86 -20.88 24.10 12.19
CA VAL A 86 -21.94 23.55 11.36
C VAL A 86 -22.69 22.49 12.17
N GLY A 87 -24.02 22.46 12.00
CA GLY A 87 -24.88 21.49 12.66
C GLY A 87 -24.85 21.60 14.19
N SER A 88 -24.80 20.46 14.89
CA SER A 88 -24.79 20.39 16.36
C SER A 88 -23.40 20.57 16.97
N THR A 89 -22.58 21.46 16.41
CA THR A 89 -21.31 21.83 17.02
C THR A 89 -21.51 22.94 18.03
N THR A 90 -20.81 22.89 19.15
CA THR A 90 -20.91 23.90 20.22
C THR A 90 -19.59 24.05 20.95
N THR A 91 -19.39 25.15 21.66
CA THR A 91 -18.22 25.35 22.52
C THR A 91 -18.45 24.71 23.89
N TYR A 92 -17.47 23.94 24.36
CA TYR A 92 -17.35 23.49 25.73
C TYR A 92 -16.16 24.12 26.41
N ASN A 93 -16.26 24.36 27.72
CA ASN A 93 -15.21 24.92 28.55
C ASN A 93 -15.00 24.17 29.87
N SER A 94 -15.46 22.94 29.96
CA SER A 94 -15.24 22.08 31.14
C SER A 94 -14.01 21.20 30.97
N LYS A 95 -13.27 21.00 32.06
CA LYS A 95 -11.97 20.29 32.05
C LYS A 95 -12.10 18.76 32.13
N PHE A 96 -13.13 18.17 31.57
CA PHE A 96 -13.31 16.71 31.63
C PHE A 96 -12.33 15.93 30.76
N LEU A 97 -11.66 16.61 29.80
CA LEU A 97 -10.57 16.08 28.99
C LEU A 97 -9.20 16.68 29.37
N GLY A 98 -9.09 17.26 30.56
CA GLY A 98 -7.87 17.92 31.02
C GLY A 98 -7.85 19.41 30.71
N GLU A 99 -6.63 19.97 30.63
CA GLU A 99 -6.43 21.38 30.27
C GLU A 99 -6.61 21.56 28.76
N PHE A 100 -7.13 22.70 28.36
CA PHE A 100 -7.30 23.13 26.96
C PHE A 100 -6.76 24.56 26.80
N SER A 101 -6.53 24.98 25.55
CA SER A 101 -6.11 26.33 25.23
C SER A 101 -7.32 27.26 25.01
N GLY A 102 -7.08 28.56 24.88
CA GLY A 102 -8.15 29.53 24.61
C GLY A 102 -9.24 29.62 25.70
N GLU A 103 -10.48 29.83 25.29
CA GLU A 103 -11.63 29.96 26.17
C GLU A 103 -12.49 28.68 26.24
N GLY A 104 -12.15 27.66 25.41
CA GLY A 104 -12.88 26.41 25.32
C GLY A 104 -12.40 25.54 24.18
N PHE A 105 -13.24 24.65 23.70
CA PHE A 105 -12.97 23.76 22.58
C PHE A 105 -14.24 23.46 21.80
N ALA A 106 -14.11 23.14 20.51
CA ALA A 106 -15.24 22.76 19.66
C ALA A 106 -15.68 21.32 19.95
N ALA A 107 -16.96 21.12 20.25
CA ALA A 107 -17.57 19.80 20.43
C ALA A 107 -18.41 19.44 19.20
N VAL A 108 -17.90 18.54 18.37
CA VAL A 108 -18.55 18.01 17.16
C VAL A 108 -19.28 16.72 17.54
N SER A 109 -20.58 16.79 17.79
CA SER A 109 -21.28 15.76 18.60
C SER A 109 -22.30 14.90 17.87
N SER A 110 -22.70 15.22 16.63
CA SER A 110 -23.73 14.44 15.90
C SER A 110 -23.54 14.45 14.39
N ALA A 111 -24.24 13.58 13.70
CA ALA A 111 -24.22 13.50 12.24
C ALA A 111 -24.55 14.84 11.59
N GLY A 112 -23.77 15.25 10.62
CA GLY A 112 -23.83 16.53 9.93
C GLY A 112 -23.22 17.72 10.69
N ALA A 113 -22.58 17.48 11.85
CA ALA A 113 -21.84 18.49 12.58
C ALA A 113 -20.38 18.53 12.12
N SER A 114 -19.80 19.74 12.08
CA SER A 114 -18.38 19.98 11.88
C SER A 114 -17.91 21.28 12.51
N VAL A 115 -16.62 21.39 12.75
CA VAL A 115 -15.92 22.64 12.94
C VAL A 115 -15.04 22.91 11.73
N GLU A 116 -15.10 24.12 11.19
CA GLU A 116 -14.42 24.53 9.97
C GLU A 116 -13.44 25.67 10.25
N PHE A 117 -12.24 25.56 9.72
CA PHE A 117 -11.17 26.55 9.82
C PHE A 117 -10.84 27.09 8.43
N GLU A 118 -10.92 28.40 8.26
CA GLU A 118 -10.47 29.06 7.02
C GLU A 118 -9.03 29.50 7.17
N VAL A 119 -8.18 29.06 6.22
CA VAL A 119 -6.75 29.40 6.20
C VAL A 119 -6.39 29.93 4.83
N GLU A 120 -5.68 31.06 4.79
CA GLU A 120 -5.10 31.59 3.57
C GLU A 120 -3.77 30.88 3.28
N ILE A 121 -3.72 30.20 2.17
CA ILE A 121 -2.52 29.52 1.67
C ILE A 121 -1.90 30.40 0.58
N ALA A 122 -0.80 31.06 0.94
CA ALA A 122 -0.11 31.99 0.02
C ALA A 122 0.59 31.25 -1.12
N ASP A 123 1.16 30.09 -0.83
CA ASP A 123 1.90 29.28 -1.79
C ASP A 123 1.33 27.85 -1.82
N GLY A 124 0.96 27.38 -2.99
CA GLY A 124 0.57 25.98 -3.17
C GLY A 124 1.74 25.06 -2.84
N GLY A 125 1.47 23.97 -2.09
CA GLY A 125 2.53 23.05 -1.71
C GLY A 125 2.10 22.07 -0.61
N VAL A 126 3.07 21.60 0.17
CA VAL A 126 2.89 20.52 1.13
C VAL A 126 2.95 21.04 2.56
N TYR A 127 1.93 20.70 3.34
CA TYR A 127 1.73 21.19 4.70
C TYR A 127 1.51 20.04 5.68
N ASP A 128 1.87 20.27 6.94
CA ASP A 128 1.50 19.43 8.07
C ASP A 128 0.31 20.05 8.80
N LEU A 129 -0.70 19.23 9.10
CA LEU A 129 -1.88 19.61 9.85
C LEU A 129 -1.83 18.93 11.22
N VAL A 130 -1.97 19.70 12.27
CA VAL A 130 -1.97 19.19 13.65
C VAL A 130 -3.26 19.58 14.34
N PHE A 131 -3.95 18.59 14.89
CA PHE A 131 -5.16 18.79 15.70
C PHE A 131 -4.83 18.40 17.13
N ILE A 132 -5.08 19.28 18.07
CA ILE A 132 -5.19 18.93 19.48
C ILE A 132 -6.64 18.57 19.71
N ALA A 133 -6.89 17.29 19.90
CA ALA A 133 -8.25 16.75 19.94
C ALA A 133 -8.39 15.67 20.99
N GLY A 134 -9.61 15.37 21.37
CA GLY A 134 -9.91 14.34 22.35
C GLY A 134 -11.32 13.74 22.14
N GLY A 135 -11.63 12.73 22.96
CA GLY A 135 -12.92 12.04 22.97
C GLY A 135 -13.29 11.55 24.37
N ASP A 136 -14.54 11.17 24.57
CA ASP A 136 -15.11 10.84 25.86
C ASP A 136 -15.24 9.31 26.09
N ALA A 137 -14.25 8.53 26.14
CA ALA A 137 -14.37 7.10 26.52
C ALA A 137 -14.39 6.05 25.41
N SER A 138 -13.70 5.91 24.45
CA SER A 138 -13.47 4.84 23.47
C SER A 138 -12.84 5.43 22.20
N GLU A 139 -12.35 4.59 21.34
CA GLU A 139 -11.86 5.02 20.05
C GLU A 139 -12.89 5.88 19.32
N LYS A 140 -12.52 7.08 18.93
CA LYS A 140 -13.34 8.05 18.21
C LYS A 140 -12.83 8.25 16.80
N MET A 141 -13.75 8.52 15.89
CA MET A 141 -13.39 8.83 14.50
C MET A 141 -14.14 10.05 14.01
N GLY A 142 -13.39 10.98 13.44
CA GLY A 142 -13.90 12.09 12.65
C GLY A 142 -13.34 12.07 11.25
N SER A 143 -14.00 12.75 10.35
CA SER A 143 -13.52 12.97 8.99
C SER A 143 -12.82 14.32 8.91
N VAL A 144 -11.61 14.34 8.36
CA VAL A 144 -10.94 15.58 7.97
C VAL A 144 -11.27 15.87 6.52
N LEU A 145 -11.82 17.06 6.27
CA LEU A 145 -12.18 17.50 4.93
C LEU A 145 -11.37 18.74 4.56
N ILE A 146 -11.04 18.85 3.28
CA ILE A 146 -10.48 20.06 2.67
C ILE A 146 -11.44 20.51 1.57
N ASP A 147 -11.91 21.73 1.65
CA ASP A 147 -12.90 22.31 0.74
C ASP A 147 -14.15 21.43 0.55
N GLY A 148 -14.53 20.72 1.62
CA GLY A 148 -15.70 19.84 1.66
C GLY A 148 -15.44 18.40 1.17
N GLU A 149 -14.26 18.09 0.65
CA GLU A 149 -13.89 16.72 0.26
C GLU A 149 -13.13 16.01 1.38
N LYS A 150 -13.56 14.80 1.73
CA LYS A 150 -12.88 14.00 2.75
C LYS A 150 -11.50 13.54 2.26
N VAL A 151 -10.46 13.97 2.96
CA VAL A 151 -9.07 13.56 2.65
C VAL A 151 -8.59 12.43 3.53
N THR A 152 -9.05 12.34 4.78
CA THR A 152 -8.65 11.28 5.71
C THR A 152 -9.64 11.18 6.89
N SER A 153 -9.36 10.23 7.79
CA SER A 153 -10.06 10.12 9.07
C SER A 153 -9.12 10.49 10.22
N LEU A 154 -9.62 11.28 11.14
CA LEU A 154 -8.96 11.59 12.40
C LEU A 154 -9.36 10.53 13.43
N LYS A 155 -8.40 9.69 13.80
CA LYS A 155 -8.62 8.61 14.75
C LYS A 155 -8.11 9.00 16.12
N ILE A 156 -9.00 9.22 17.06
CA ILE A 156 -8.70 9.58 18.44
C ILE A 156 -8.57 8.30 19.26
N ASN A 157 -7.34 7.97 19.66
CA ASN A 157 -7.05 6.74 20.41
C ASN A 157 -7.06 6.94 21.94
N ASP A 158 -6.76 8.17 22.39
CA ASP A 158 -6.83 8.52 23.81
C ASP A 158 -8.17 9.19 24.10
N SER A 159 -8.93 8.58 24.98
CA SER A 159 -10.33 8.92 25.21
C SER A 159 -10.57 9.81 26.43
N ASN A 160 -9.55 10.25 27.14
CA ASN A 160 -9.75 10.99 28.39
C ASN A 160 -8.92 12.28 28.47
N ASN A 161 -8.10 12.55 27.44
CA ASN A 161 -7.26 13.73 27.38
C ASN A 161 -7.25 14.29 25.99
N PHE A 162 -6.93 15.58 25.86
CA PHE A 162 -6.48 16.14 24.61
C PHE A 162 -5.10 15.59 24.27
N ALA A 163 -4.93 15.18 23.01
CA ALA A 163 -3.67 14.70 22.46
C ALA A 163 -3.44 15.28 21.07
N GLU A 164 -2.19 15.25 20.64
CA GLU A 164 -1.78 15.70 19.31
C GLU A 164 -2.06 14.62 18.28
N TYR A 165 -2.70 15.02 17.19
CA TYR A 165 -2.97 14.18 16.01
C TYR A 165 -2.45 14.88 14.77
N LYS A 166 -1.38 14.34 14.20
CA LYS A 166 -0.69 14.92 13.06
C LYS A 166 -1.07 14.21 11.77
N LEU A 167 -1.40 15.01 10.75
CA LEU A 167 -1.54 14.60 9.37
C LEU A 167 -0.40 15.23 8.59
N GLU A 168 0.50 14.42 8.09
CA GLU A 168 1.72 14.90 7.46
C GLU A 168 1.59 14.95 5.94
N LYS A 169 2.24 15.95 5.35
CA LYS A 169 2.41 16.09 3.90
C LYS A 169 1.10 16.15 3.12
N ILE A 170 0.20 16.98 3.61
CA ILE A 170 -1.05 17.28 2.92
C ILE A 170 -0.80 18.33 1.85
N GLU A 171 -1.14 18.04 0.60
CA GLU A 171 -1.04 18.99 -0.50
C GLU A 171 -2.20 19.99 -0.45
N LEU A 172 -1.89 21.29 -0.43
CA LEU A 172 -2.86 22.37 -0.49
C LEU A 172 -2.53 23.30 -1.67
N GLU A 173 -3.54 23.68 -2.40
CA GLU A 173 -3.42 24.69 -3.45
C GLU A 173 -3.43 26.10 -2.84
N GLU A 174 -2.88 27.09 -3.54
CA GLU A 174 -2.95 28.51 -3.22
C GLU A 174 -4.39 28.99 -3.06
N GLY A 175 -4.60 29.95 -2.16
CA GLY A 175 -5.89 30.61 -1.88
C GLY A 175 -6.47 30.24 -0.52
N THR A 176 -7.65 30.75 -0.23
CA THR A 176 -8.37 30.42 1.02
C THR A 176 -8.83 28.98 0.99
N ARG A 177 -8.36 28.17 1.94
CA ARG A 177 -8.75 26.77 2.11
C ARG A 177 -9.60 26.59 3.35
N LYS A 178 -10.61 25.75 3.22
CA LYS A 178 -11.49 25.38 4.33
C LYS A 178 -11.12 23.99 4.81
N ILE A 179 -10.57 23.90 6.01
CA ILE A 179 -10.16 22.64 6.64
C ILE A 179 -11.18 22.33 7.74
N SER A 180 -11.79 21.16 7.71
CA SER A 180 -12.90 20.83 8.59
C SER A 180 -12.65 19.53 9.33
N VAL A 181 -13.08 19.46 10.59
CA VAL A 181 -13.26 18.21 11.33
C VAL A 181 -14.75 17.96 11.47
N ALA A 182 -15.22 16.90 10.82
CA ALA A 182 -16.63 16.52 10.80
C ALA A 182 -16.89 15.24 11.59
N TYR A 183 -18.11 15.15 12.13
CA TYR A 183 -18.62 13.93 12.76
C TYR A 183 -18.61 12.76 11.74
N ASP A 184 -18.06 11.61 12.14
CA ASP A 184 -18.14 10.39 11.35
C ASP A 184 -19.07 9.39 12.03
N ASN A 185 -18.66 8.81 13.16
CA ASN A 185 -19.47 7.83 13.90
C ASN A 185 -19.61 8.16 15.41
N THR A 186 -18.77 9.05 15.91
CA THR A 186 -18.75 9.43 17.33
C THR A 186 -18.38 10.91 17.50
N GLY A 187 -18.73 11.50 18.66
CA GLY A 187 -18.35 12.87 18.99
C GLY A 187 -16.83 13.06 19.16
N ILE A 188 -16.32 14.14 18.65
CA ILE A 188 -14.93 14.58 18.77
C ILE A 188 -14.89 15.99 19.35
N TYR A 189 -13.88 16.24 20.16
CA TYR A 189 -13.59 17.55 20.75
C TYR A 189 -12.29 18.08 20.16
N VAL A 190 -12.29 19.27 19.61
CA VAL A 190 -11.15 19.91 18.96
C VAL A 190 -10.77 21.15 19.75
N ASP A 191 -9.62 21.10 20.41
CA ASP A 191 -9.08 22.20 21.20
C ASP A 191 -8.37 23.23 20.29
N LYS A 192 -7.48 22.74 19.43
CA LYS A 192 -6.66 23.57 18.56
C LYS A 192 -6.39 22.90 17.21
N PHE A 193 -6.32 23.73 16.18
CA PHE A 193 -5.83 23.36 14.87
C PHE A 193 -4.57 24.16 14.53
N THR A 194 -3.54 23.51 14.06
CA THR A 194 -2.32 24.13 13.55
C THR A 194 -2.05 23.64 12.15
N ILE A 195 -1.68 24.54 11.27
CA ILE A 195 -1.11 24.24 9.96
C ILE A 195 0.27 24.87 9.86
N SER A 196 1.22 24.11 9.36
CA SER A 196 2.59 24.57 9.13
C SER A 196 3.17 24.00 7.83
N ALA A 197 4.21 24.64 7.31
CA ALA A 197 4.99 24.05 6.24
C ALA A 197 5.42 22.64 6.63
N ALA A 198 5.26 21.67 5.74
CA ALA A 198 5.79 20.34 5.99
C ALA A 198 7.32 20.39 5.99
N ALA A 199 7.93 19.67 6.94
CA ALA A 199 9.38 19.57 6.98
C ALA A 199 9.92 19.02 5.65
N ALA A 200 10.90 19.69 5.07
CA ALA A 200 11.60 19.20 3.90
C ALA A 200 12.23 17.84 4.26
N VAL A 201 12.00 16.86 3.39
CA VAL A 201 12.67 15.57 3.52
C VAL A 201 14.12 15.74 3.12
N ASP A 202 15.04 15.28 3.97
CA ASP A 202 16.47 15.32 3.63
C ASP A 202 16.73 14.55 2.32
N PRO A 203 17.17 15.19 1.24
CA PRO A 203 17.43 14.52 -0.02
C PRO A 203 18.45 13.38 0.11
N ALA A 204 19.36 13.45 1.07
CA ALA A 204 20.36 12.41 1.32
C ALA A 204 19.71 11.06 1.69
N LEU A 205 18.50 11.05 2.22
CA LEU A 205 17.75 9.81 2.51
C LEU A 205 17.39 9.03 1.23
N PHE A 206 17.38 9.69 0.09
CA PHE A 206 17.06 9.10 -1.22
C PHE A 206 18.29 8.88 -2.11
N GLU A 207 19.49 9.18 -1.60
CA GLU A 207 20.73 8.91 -2.30
C GLU A 207 21.05 7.40 -2.24
N VAL A 208 20.69 6.69 -3.29
CA VAL A 208 20.96 5.27 -3.44
C VAL A 208 21.96 5.04 -4.55
N SER A 209 22.97 4.20 -4.29
CA SER A 209 23.95 3.83 -5.31
C SER A 209 23.28 3.08 -6.47
N LYS A 210 23.63 3.46 -7.72
CA LYS A 210 23.22 2.74 -8.93
C LYS A 210 23.99 1.44 -9.16
N THR A 211 24.88 1.06 -8.24
CA THR A 211 25.67 -0.16 -8.35
C THR A 211 24.86 -1.34 -7.83
N LEU A 212 24.61 -2.32 -8.70
CA LEU A 212 23.95 -3.58 -8.31
C LEU A 212 24.93 -4.49 -7.53
N SER A 213 24.36 -5.25 -6.60
CA SER A 213 25.09 -6.30 -5.86
C SER A 213 25.59 -7.42 -6.78
N ASN A 214 24.83 -7.72 -7.86
CA ASN A 214 25.26 -8.69 -8.86
C ASN A 214 26.07 -7.99 -9.98
N PRO A 215 27.40 -8.16 -10.05
CA PRO A 215 28.24 -7.54 -11.08
C PRO A 215 27.92 -8.06 -12.49
N ASN A 216 27.33 -9.27 -12.58
CA ASN A 216 26.98 -9.93 -13.83
C ASN A 216 25.55 -9.65 -14.29
N ALA A 217 24.85 -8.69 -13.63
CA ALA A 217 23.51 -8.31 -14.04
C ALA A 217 23.48 -7.88 -15.51
N SER A 218 22.41 -8.23 -16.21
CA SER A 218 22.20 -7.83 -17.61
C SER A 218 22.09 -6.30 -17.73
N ASP A 219 22.35 -5.76 -18.88
CA ASP A 219 22.21 -4.32 -19.12
C ASP A 219 20.76 -3.86 -18.94
N ARG A 220 19.79 -4.71 -19.24
CA ARG A 220 18.39 -4.45 -18.98
C ARG A 220 18.10 -4.31 -17.48
N THR A 221 18.63 -5.22 -16.65
CA THR A 221 18.51 -5.14 -15.19
C THR A 221 19.17 -3.86 -14.65
N LYS A 222 20.35 -3.51 -15.17
CA LYS A 222 21.05 -2.28 -14.79
C LYS A 222 20.23 -1.03 -15.13
N ARG A 223 19.62 -0.99 -16.33
CA ARG A 223 18.74 0.13 -16.73
C ARG A 223 17.51 0.24 -15.85
N LEU A 224 16.81 -0.88 -15.59
CA LEU A 224 15.65 -0.88 -14.68
C LEU A 224 16.03 -0.40 -13.28
N TYR A 225 17.14 -0.89 -12.74
CA TYR A 225 17.60 -0.46 -11.42
C TYR A 225 17.96 1.04 -11.40
N SER A 226 18.66 1.51 -12.42
CA SER A 226 18.96 2.95 -12.55
C SER A 226 17.69 3.80 -12.59
N PHE A 227 16.68 3.38 -13.35
CA PHE A 227 15.38 4.04 -13.38
C PHE A 227 14.73 4.08 -11.99
N LEU A 228 14.69 2.94 -11.27
CA LEU A 228 14.12 2.87 -9.93
C LEU A 228 14.85 3.81 -8.95
N VAL A 229 16.17 3.92 -9.06
CA VAL A 229 16.97 4.87 -8.26
C VAL A 229 16.65 6.32 -8.63
N ASP A 230 16.50 6.64 -9.92
CA ASP A 230 16.22 8.00 -10.38
C ASP A 230 14.84 8.52 -9.93
N VAL A 231 13.87 7.63 -9.78
CA VAL A 231 12.50 7.96 -9.33
C VAL A 231 12.31 7.82 -7.81
N TYR A 232 13.26 7.19 -7.11
CA TYR A 232 13.15 6.96 -5.68
C TYR A 232 13.09 8.26 -4.89
N GLY A 233 12.12 8.36 -3.99
CA GLY A 233 11.87 9.57 -3.21
C GLY A 233 11.19 10.72 -3.96
N LYS A 234 10.95 10.58 -5.27
CA LYS A 234 10.36 11.61 -6.11
C LYS A 234 8.97 11.22 -6.63
N TYR A 235 8.77 9.94 -6.93
CA TYR A 235 7.55 9.44 -7.57
C TYR A 235 7.09 8.15 -6.94
N ILE A 236 5.78 7.92 -7.02
CA ILE A 236 5.15 6.64 -6.68
C ILE A 236 4.84 5.91 -7.98
N ILE A 237 5.43 4.72 -8.14
CA ILE A 237 5.11 3.84 -9.26
C ILE A 237 3.91 3.00 -8.85
N SER A 238 2.81 3.10 -9.60
CA SER A 238 1.60 2.32 -9.33
C SER A 238 1.84 0.83 -9.54
N GLY A 239 1.33 0.01 -8.63
CA GLY A 239 1.42 -1.44 -8.73
C GLY A 239 0.18 -2.12 -8.19
N ASN A 240 -0.06 -3.35 -8.66
CA ASN A 240 -1.08 -4.21 -8.09
C ASN A 240 -0.61 -5.67 -8.11
N TYR A 241 -1.11 -6.43 -7.14
CA TYR A 241 -0.89 -7.86 -7.06
C TYR A 241 -1.88 -8.59 -7.98
N ALA A 242 -1.36 -9.44 -8.87
CA ALA A 242 -2.13 -10.20 -9.83
C ALA A 242 -2.16 -11.67 -9.41
N ALA A 243 -2.84 -11.95 -8.28
CA ALA A 243 -2.93 -13.30 -7.74
C ALA A 243 -3.45 -14.30 -8.78
N GLU A 244 -2.78 -15.44 -8.87
CA GLU A 244 -3.30 -16.57 -9.62
C GLU A 244 -4.33 -17.33 -8.79
N ASN A 245 -5.51 -17.54 -9.35
CA ASN A 245 -6.55 -18.34 -8.73
C ASN A 245 -7.09 -19.33 -9.76
N SER A 246 -6.94 -20.63 -9.49
CA SER A 246 -7.38 -21.71 -10.37
C SER A 246 -6.84 -21.59 -11.81
N GLY A 247 -5.57 -21.21 -11.94
CA GLY A 247 -4.88 -21.04 -13.23
C GLY A 247 -5.17 -19.72 -13.94
N VAL A 248 -5.98 -18.84 -13.35
CA VAL A 248 -6.28 -17.51 -13.90
C VAL A 248 -5.51 -16.46 -13.10
N GLY A 249 -4.61 -15.76 -13.74
CA GLY A 249 -3.76 -14.75 -13.12
C GLY A 249 -3.27 -13.70 -14.13
N GLY A 250 -2.28 -12.91 -13.73
CA GLY A 250 -1.71 -11.89 -14.60
C GLY A 250 -2.73 -10.88 -15.08
N LEU A 251 -2.76 -10.59 -16.38
CA LEU A 251 -3.71 -9.68 -17.01
C LEU A 251 -5.16 -10.14 -16.91
N GLU A 252 -5.37 -11.44 -16.76
CA GLU A 252 -6.70 -12.05 -16.64
C GLU A 252 -7.19 -12.09 -15.18
N SER A 253 -6.35 -11.69 -14.20
CA SER A 253 -6.76 -11.55 -12.81
C SER A 253 -7.92 -10.56 -12.67
N ARG A 254 -8.73 -10.76 -11.65
CA ARG A 254 -9.87 -9.88 -11.35
C ARG A 254 -9.42 -8.44 -11.15
N GLU A 255 -8.32 -8.25 -10.45
CA GLU A 255 -7.76 -6.96 -10.09
C GLU A 255 -7.33 -6.18 -11.34
N PHE A 256 -6.56 -6.80 -12.23
CA PHE A 256 -6.10 -6.16 -13.46
C PHE A 256 -7.22 -5.84 -14.42
N LYS A 257 -8.20 -6.75 -14.56
CA LYS A 257 -9.43 -6.50 -15.35
C LYS A 257 -10.22 -5.31 -14.80
N GLU A 258 -10.36 -5.22 -13.49
CA GLU A 258 -11.11 -4.13 -12.88
C GLU A 258 -10.39 -2.79 -13.03
N LEU A 259 -9.07 -2.75 -12.83
CA LEU A 259 -8.27 -1.54 -13.07
C LEU A 259 -8.37 -1.08 -14.52
N LYS A 260 -8.24 -2.01 -15.47
CA LYS A 260 -8.42 -1.69 -16.90
C LYS A 260 -9.81 -1.17 -17.21
N ARG A 261 -10.83 -1.72 -16.58
CA ARG A 261 -12.22 -1.28 -16.76
C ARG A 261 -12.46 0.13 -16.22
N GLN A 262 -11.89 0.44 -15.04
CA GLN A 262 -12.12 1.73 -14.36
C GLN A 262 -11.28 2.86 -14.97
N PHE A 263 -10.02 2.60 -15.24
CA PHE A 263 -9.05 3.63 -15.61
C PHE A 263 -8.64 3.61 -17.07
N ASN A 264 -9.12 2.61 -17.84
CA ASN A 264 -8.69 2.33 -19.22
C ASN A 264 -7.15 2.15 -19.33
N ASP A 265 -6.49 1.81 -18.23
CA ASP A 265 -5.06 1.60 -18.18
C ASP A 265 -4.69 0.54 -17.14
N TYR A 266 -3.41 0.18 -17.08
CA TYR A 266 -2.85 -0.77 -16.12
C TYR A 266 -1.85 -0.09 -15.19
N PRO A 267 -1.63 -0.62 -13.97
CA PRO A 267 -0.54 -0.18 -13.12
C PRO A 267 0.80 -0.57 -13.75
N ALA A 268 1.87 0.17 -13.43
CA ALA A 268 3.20 -0.10 -14.00
C ALA A 268 3.82 -1.41 -13.47
N ILE A 269 3.50 -1.79 -12.23
CA ILE A 269 4.07 -2.98 -11.58
C ILE A 269 3.01 -4.06 -11.44
N MET A 270 3.34 -5.27 -11.89
CA MET A 270 2.57 -6.48 -11.61
C MET A 270 3.28 -7.29 -10.52
N GLY A 271 2.62 -7.47 -9.38
CA GLY A 271 3.06 -8.36 -8.32
C GLY A 271 2.53 -9.78 -8.54
N LEU A 272 3.41 -10.77 -8.45
CA LEU A 272 3.09 -12.18 -8.65
C LEU A 272 3.69 -13.02 -7.52
N ASP A 273 3.17 -14.23 -7.32
CA ASP A 273 3.60 -15.13 -6.27
C ASP A 273 4.08 -16.48 -6.82
N LEU A 274 5.22 -16.90 -6.35
CA LEU A 274 5.84 -18.18 -6.71
C LEU A 274 5.39 -19.33 -5.79
N ILE A 275 4.42 -19.11 -4.91
CA ILE A 275 3.98 -20.08 -3.89
C ILE A 275 3.69 -21.46 -4.49
N GLU A 276 2.98 -21.52 -5.62
CA GLU A 276 2.60 -22.78 -6.26
C GLU A 276 3.76 -23.52 -6.94
N LEU A 277 4.90 -22.84 -7.12
CA LEU A 277 6.14 -23.44 -7.60
C LEU A 277 7.03 -23.99 -6.47
N SER A 278 6.63 -23.83 -5.20
CA SER A 278 7.35 -24.48 -4.08
C SER A 278 7.39 -25.99 -4.30
N PRO A 279 8.58 -26.66 -4.22
CA PRO A 279 8.71 -28.07 -4.55
C PRO A 279 7.72 -28.98 -3.81
N SER A 280 7.45 -28.72 -2.54
CA SER A 280 6.44 -29.46 -1.79
C SER A 280 5.00 -29.27 -2.31
N ARG A 281 4.67 -28.12 -2.89
CA ARG A 281 3.38 -27.93 -3.54
C ARG A 281 3.32 -28.66 -4.88
N VAL A 282 4.39 -28.60 -5.65
CA VAL A 282 4.53 -29.32 -6.93
C VAL A 282 4.43 -30.83 -6.71
N SER A 283 5.06 -31.39 -5.64
CA SER A 283 4.95 -32.81 -5.28
C SER A 283 3.52 -33.24 -4.96
N HIS A 284 2.69 -32.29 -4.48
CA HIS A 284 1.25 -32.51 -4.22
C HIS A 284 0.35 -32.14 -5.42
N GLY A 285 0.93 -31.88 -6.60
CA GLY A 285 0.21 -31.65 -7.84
C GLY A 285 -0.15 -30.18 -8.13
N SER A 286 0.40 -29.22 -7.43
CA SER A 286 0.21 -27.79 -7.77
C SER A 286 0.87 -27.47 -9.11
N THR A 287 0.22 -26.58 -9.84
CA THR A 287 0.71 -26.03 -11.12
C THR A 287 0.49 -24.50 -11.11
N SER A 288 1.32 -23.76 -11.84
CA SER A 288 1.17 -22.30 -11.94
C SER A 288 1.66 -21.80 -13.29
N ASN A 289 0.96 -20.77 -13.78
CA ASN A 289 1.33 -19.99 -14.96
C ASN A 289 2.08 -18.69 -14.60
N VAL A 290 2.53 -18.55 -13.36
CA VAL A 290 3.13 -17.30 -12.84
C VAL A 290 4.28 -16.79 -13.71
N ILE A 291 5.14 -17.68 -14.20
CA ILE A 291 6.27 -17.30 -15.08
C ILE A 291 5.75 -16.78 -16.42
N LEU A 292 4.72 -17.40 -17.00
CA LEU A 292 4.11 -16.93 -18.25
C LEU A 292 3.48 -15.55 -18.06
N HIS A 293 2.80 -15.31 -16.93
CA HIS A 293 2.25 -14.00 -16.59
C HIS A 293 3.34 -12.94 -16.42
N ALA A 294 4.45 -13.29 -15.76
CA ALA A 294 5.60 -12.41 -15.64
C ALA A 294 6.21 -12.05 -17.01
N MET A 295 6.40 -13.05 -17.87
CA MET A 295 6.92 -12.84 -19.23
C MET A 295 5.98 -11.98 -20.08
N GLU A 296 4.67 -12.22 -20.01
CA GLU A 296 3.68 -11.43 -20.74
C GLU A 296 3.69 -9.96 -20.32
N TRP A 297 3.71 -9.71 -19.01
CA TRP A 297 3.74 -8.35 -18.49
C TRP A 297 5.04 -7.61 -18.85
N ASN A 298 6.16 -8.32 -18.70
CA ASN A 298 7.46 -7.81 -19.11
C ASN A 298 7.55 -7.50 -20.61
N ALA A 299 6.94 -8.33 -21.48
CA ALA A 299 6.89 -8.10 -22.92
C ALA A 299 6.07 -6.86 -23.31
N LYS A 300 5.16 -6.40 -22.43
CA LYS A 300 4.40 -5.16 -22.58
C LYS A 300 5.14 -3.92 -22.04
N GLY A 301 6.36 -4.09 -21.52
CA GLY A 301 7.16 -3.02 -20.92
C GLY A 301 6.88 -2.79 -19.44
N GLY A 302 6.05 -3.63 -18.80
CA GLY A 302 5.74 -3.53 -17.38
C GLY A 302 6.87 -4.05 -16.49
N ILE A 303 6.86 -3.60 -15.24
CA ILE A 303 7.76 -4.07 -14.19
C ILE A 303 7.10 -5.25 -13.48
N VAL A 304 7.87 -6.31 -13.25
CA VAL A 304 7.43 -7.47 -12.49
C VAL A 304 8.10 -7.46 -11.12
N THR A 305 7.32 -7.69 -10.07
CA THR A 305 7.82 -8.04 -8.74
C THR A 305 7.32 -9.42 -8.35
N LEU A 306 8.22 -10.25 -7.83
CA LEU A 306 7.93 -11.62 -7.46
C LEU A 306 8.05 -11.78 -5.96
N ALA A 307 6.97 -12.23 -5.32
CA ALA A 307 6.98 -12.74 -3.97
C ALA A 307 7.11 -14.27 -4.01
N TRP A 308 7.65 -14.84 -2.98
CA TRP A 308 7.62 -16.27 -2.78
C TRP A 308 7.17 -16.58 -1.35
N HIS A 309 5.91 -16.92 -1.21
CA HIS A 309 5.42 -17.51 0.02
C HIS A 309 5.88 -18.97 0.05
N TRP A 310 7.12 -19.16 0.50
CA TRP A 310 7.73 -20.47 0.52
C TRP A 310 6.93 -21.44 1.39
N ASN A 311 6.45 -22.52 0.77
CA ASN A 311 5.83 -23.63 1.49
C ASN A 311 6.94 -24.53 2.00
N ALA A 312 6.95 -24.87 3.29
CA ALA A 312 7.97 -25.70 3.89
C ALA A 312 8.15 -27.01 3.12
N PRO A 313 9.35 -27.62 3.14
CA PRO A 313 9.61 -28.80 2.36
C PRO A 313 8.88 -30.04 2.89
N ASP A 314 8.74 -31.04 2.03
CA ASP A 314 8.17 -32.34 2.39
C ASP A 314 8.91 -32.95 3.60
N GLY A 315 8.14 -33.49 4.55
CA GLY A 315 8.63 -33.98 5.84
C GLY A 315 8.54 -32.96 6.99
N TYR A 316 8.25 -31.70 6.68
CA TYR A 316 8.01 -30.63 7.66
C TYR A 316 6.57 -30.10 7.63
N LEU A 317 5.71 -30.69 6.82
CA LEU A 317 4.31 -30.30 6.61
C LEU A 317 3.36 -31.09 7.49
N GLU A 318 2.08 -30.72 7.44
CA GLU A 318 0.97 -31.44 8.03
C GLU A 318 1.07 -31.62 9.56
N VAL A 319 1.62 -30.60 10.23
CA VAL A 319 1.64 -30.55 11.69
C VAL A 319 0.33 -29.95 12.23
N ASN A 320 -0.06 -30.35 13.43
CA ASN A 320 -1.29 -29.89 14.10
C ASN A 320 -2.56 -30.11 13.27
N ASP A 321 -2.67 -31.22 12.54
CA ASP A 321 -3.77 -31.57 11.65
C ASP A 321 -4.04 -30.52 10.55
N GLN A 322 -3.04 -29.71 10.21
CA GLN A 322 -3.12 -28.72 9.13
C GLN A 322 -2.77 -29.36 7.79
N PRO A 323 -3.46 -28.99 6.70
CA PRO A 323 -3.17 -29.57 5.39
C PRO A 323 -1.83 -29.05 4.82
N TRP A 324 -1.21 -29.83 3.95
CA TRP A 324 0.09 -29.56 3.32
C TRP A 324 0.19 -28.17 2.64
N TRP A 325 -0.91 -27.67 2.07
CA TRP A 325 -0.93 -26.39 1.37
C TRP A 325 -0.82 -25.18 2.30
N ARG A 326 -0.96 -25.39 3.60
CA ARG A 326 -0.72 -24.35 4.61
C ARG A 326 0.73 -24.27 5.10
N GLY A 327 1.66 -25.04 4.51
CA GLY A 327 3.03 -25.15 4.97
C GLY A 327 3.86 -23.87 4.98
N PHE A 328 3.34 -22.74 4.52
CA PHE A 328 3.98 -21.43 4.68
C PHE A 328 3.55 -20.69 5.96
N TYR A 329 2.56 -21.19 6.72
CA TYR A 329 2.20 -20.68 8.03
C TYR A 329 2.98 -21.40 9.13
N ALA A 330 3.43 -20.64 10.13
CA ALA A 330 4.22 -21.17 11.25
C ALA A 330 3.50 -22.23 12.10
N ASP A 331 2.17 -22.21 12.13
CA ASP A 331 1.35 -23.18 12.86
C ASP A 331 1.15 -24.49 12.10
N SER A 332 1.52 -24.54 10.84
CA SER A 332 1.25 -25.66 9.92
C SER A 332 2.53 -26.38 9.47
N THR A 333 3.68 -25.98 10.01
CA THR A 333 4.98 -26.58 9.74
C THR A 333 5.82 -26.69 11.00
N ASN A 334 6.66 -27.72 11.09
CA ASN A 334 7.70 -27.83 12.11
C ASN A 334 9.09 -27.45 11.57
N PHE A 335 9.18 -26.93 10.34
CA PHE A 335 10.41 -26.38 9.82
C PHE A 335 10.85 -25.17 10.64
N ASN A 336 12.10 -25.19 11.08
CA ASN A 336 12.69 -24.09 11.83
C ASN A 336 13.93 -23.56 11.11
N LEU A 337 13.77 -22.38 10.49
CA LEU A 337 14.84 -21.73 9.73
C LEU A 337 16.09 -21.48 10.58
N GLY A 338 15.92 -21.10 11.85
CA GLY A 338 17.06 -20.90 12.76
C GLY A 338 17.87 -22.17 12.98
N LYS A 339 17.21 -23.31 13.17
CA LYS A 339 17.88 -24.61 13.31
C LYS A 339 18.57 -25.07 12.02
N ALA A 340 17.91 -24.86 10.88
CA ALA A 340 18.53 -25.15 9.59
C ALA A 340 19.81 -24.32 9.39
N LEU A 341 19.77 -23.03 9.63
CA LEU A 341 20.92 -22.13 9.45
C LEU A 341 22.03 -22.34 10.52
N SER A 342 21.69 -22.77 11.73
CA SER A 342 22.69 -23.05 12.79
C SER A 342 23.37 -24.38 12.65
N GLY A 343 22.89 -25.27 11.76
CA GLY A 343 23.36 -26.63 11.58
C GLY A 343 22.77 -27.64 12.56
N GLU A 344 21.78 -27.26 13.35
CA GLU A 344 21.01 -28.16 14.22
C GLU A 344 20.07 -29.07 13.40
N ASP A 345 19.66 -28.61 12.22
CA ASP A 345 18.82 -29.33 11.25
C ASP A 345 19.50 -29.31 9.85
N PRO A 346 20.52 -30.12 9.62
CA PRO A 346 21.22 -30.15 8.34
C PRO A 346 20.35 -30.64 7.18
N GLU A 347 19.39 -31.55 7.43
CA GLU A 347 18.45 -32.00 6.39
C GLU A 347 17.52 -30.85 5.96
N GLY A 348 16.99 -30.08 6.91
CA GLY A 348 16.18 -28.91 6.62
C GLY A 348 16.96 -27.86 5.83
N TYR A 349 18.24 -27.68 6.15
CA TYR A 349 19.11 -26.76 5.39
C TYR A 349 19.29 -27.18 3.93
N GLU A 350 19.60 -28.44 3.67
CA GLU A 350 19.76 -28.98 2.32
C GLU A 350 18.45 -28.87 1.52
N LYS A 351 17.31 -29.14 2.13
CA LYS A 351 16.00 -28.98 1.50
C LYS A 351 15.70 -27.53 1.16
N LEU A 352 16.01 -26.59 2.06
CA LEU A 352 15.88 -25.15 1.79
C LEU A 352 16.70 -24.72 0.57
N LEU A 353 17.96 -25.15 0.49
CA LEU A 353 18.82 -24.83 -0.65
C LEU A 353 18.28 -25.46 -1.94
N SER A 354 17.84 -26.70 -1.88
CA SER A 354 17.23 -27.39 -3.03
C SER A 354 15.98 -26.68 -3.53
N ASP A 355 15.14 -26.16 -2.63
CA ASP A 355 13.95 -25.39 -2.98
C ASP A 355 14.30 -24.06 -3.64
N ILE A 356 15.33 -23.36 -3.13
CA ILE A 356 15.86 -22.14 -3.72
C ILE A 356 16.37 -22.40 -5.14
N ASP A 357 17.14 -23.48 -5.34
CA ASP A 357 17.67 -23.88 -6.64
C ASP A 357 16.54 -24.19 -7.63
N ALA A 358 15.49 -24.88 -7.18
CA ALA A 358 14.33 -25.19 -8.02
C ALA A 358 13.62 -23.93 -8.51
N ILE A 359 13.44 -22.92 -7.64
CA ILE A 359 12.87 -21.62 -8.03
C ILE A 359 13.81 -20.87 -8.95
N ALA A 360 15.12 -20.87 -8.68
CA ALA A 360 16.11 -20.21 -9.54
C ALA A 360 16.14 -20.79 -10.96
N VAL A 361 15.88 -22.09 -11.12
CA VAL A 361 15.77 -22.72 -12.44
C VAL A 361 14.47 -22.34 -13.13
N ALA A 362 13.38 -22.11 -12.39
CA ALA A 362 12.09 -21.72 -12.96
C ALA A 362 12.09 -20.26 -13.46
N LEU A 363 12.93 -19.39 -12.89
CA LEU A 363 13.09 -17.97 -13.25
C LEU A 363 14.08 -17.78 -14.39
#